data_b7b3cd8e9d98de0ac4047e608c18b495
#
_entry.id   b7b3cd8e9d98de0ac4047e608c18b495
#
_cell.length_a   1.000
_cell.length_b   1.000
_cell.length_c   1.000
_cell.angle_alpha   90.00
_cell.angle_beta   90.00
_cell.angle_gamma   90.00
#
_symmetry.space_group_name_H-M   'P 1'
#
loop_
_entity.id
_entity.type
_entity.pdbx_description
1 polymer ?
#
loop_
_entity_poly.entity_id
_entity_poly.type
_entity_poly.pdbx_seq_one_letter_code
_entity_poly.pdbx_strand_id
1 'polypeptide(L)'
;MDLTFPKHLYYEPEHHVWCLVESDQKIRLGIDPLGISSLGELAYLSLNPLESQIRKGQAMGVLEAAKMTGELIAPLSGSIIERNREALEDPYQVNQDPYGKGWLCVIECEDWKTESEHLITGEAVEAWSEKEMERYRSQGWID
;
A
#
# COMPACT_ATOMS: atom_id res chain seq x y z
N MET A 1 -19.29 -2.35 -2.42
CA MET A 1 -17.93 -2.13 -2.93
C MET A 1 -17.25 -3.46 -3.18
N ASP A 2 -16.70 -3.61 -4.36
CA ASP A 2 -16.05 -4.85 -4.75
C ASP A 2 -14.57 -4.78 -4.38
N LEU A 3 -14.18 -5.50 -3.32
CA LEU A 3 -12.79 -5.56 -2.85
C LEU A 3 -12.11 -6.77 -3.46
N THR A 4 -11.23 -6.54 -4.42
CA THR A 4 -10.49 -7.59 -5.07
C THR A 4 -9.01 -7.55 -4.69
N PHE A 5 -8.41 -8.75 -4.59
CA PHE A 5 -7.01 -8.89 -4.19
C PHE A 5 -6.32 -9.83 -5.18
N PRO A 6 -5.74 -9.28 -6.26
CA PRO A 6 -5.00 -10.09 -7.23
C PRO A 6 -3.90 -10.93 -6.59
N LYS A 7 -3.85 -12.21 -6.93
CA LYS A 7 -2.93 -13.17 -6.30
C LYS A 7 -1.47 -13.00 -6.71
N HIS A 8 -1.22 -12.30 -7.81
CA HIS A 8 0.16 -12.07 -8.29
C HIS A 8 0.86 -10.94 -7.57
N LEU A 9 0.13 -10.14 -6.80
CA LEU A 9 0.72 -9.09 -5.97
C LEU A 9 1.13 -9.65 -4.62
N TYR A 10 1.93 -8.86 -3.91
CA TYR A 10 2.32 -9.14 -2.53
C TYR A 10 1.66 -8.11 -1.64
N TYR A 11 1.21 -8.52 -0.46
CA TYR A 11 0.48 -7.63 0.46
C TYR A 11 1.16 -7.59 1.82
N GLU A 12 1.41 -6.38 2.32
CA GLU A 12 1.86 -6.19 3.68
C GLU A 12 0.61 -6.22 4.57
N PRO A 13 0.47 -7.23 5.44
CA PRO A 13 -0.82 -7.52 6.08
C PRO A 13 -1.21 -6.59 7.21
N GLU A 14 -0.27 -5.88 7.81
CA GLU A 14 -0.56 -4.99 8.92
C GLU A 14 -1.06 -3.63 8.47
N HIS A 15 -0.45 -3.09 7.42
CA HIS A 15 -0.75 -1.74 6.94
C HIS A 15 -1.46 -1.69 5.59
N HIS A 16 -1.70 -2.86 4.99
CA HIS A 16 -2.43 -2.99 3.74
C HIS A 16 -1.81 -2.23 2.57
N VAL A 17 -0.50 -2.41 2.41
CA VAL A 17 0.26 -1.91 1.26
C VAL A 17 0.47 -3.06 0.28
N TRP A 18 0.09 -2.86 -0.98
CA TRP A 18 0.37 -3.85 -2.00
C TRP A 18 1.72 -3.56 -2.67
N CYS A 19 2.37 -4.61 -3.14
CA CYS A 19 3.67 -4.54 -3.80
C CYS A 19 3.60 -5.29 -5.14
N LEU A 20 4.07 -4.63 -6.20
CA LEU A 20 4.21 -5.23 -7.52
C LEU A 20 5.68 -5.26 -7.90
N VAL A 21 6.21 -6.46 -8.14
CA VAL A 21 7.61 -6.62 -8.58
C VAL A 21 7.68 -6.28 -10.06
N GLU A 22 8.33 -5.18 -10.41
CA GLU A 22 8.49 -4.74 -11.79
C GLU A 22 9.78 -5.27 -12.42
N SER A 23 10.82 -5.41 -11.60
CA SER A 23 12.08 -6.04 -11.98
C SER A 23 12.77 -6.47 -10.70
N ASP A 24 13.99 -7.02 -10.79
CA ASP A 24 14.69 -7.66 -9.67
C ASP A 24 14.66 -6.86 -8.36
N GLN A 25 14.80 -5.55 -8.45
CA GLN A 25 14.86 -4.70 -7.25
C GLN A 25 13.84 -3.59 -7.26
N LYS A 26 13.10 -3.43 -8.34
CA LYS A 26 12.12 -2.34 -8.48
C LYS A 26 10.72 -2.81 -8.11
N ILE A 27 10.19 -2.24 -7.04
CA ILE A 27 8.89 -2.64 -6.48
C ILE A 27 7.97 -1.42 -6.48
N ARG A 28 6.82 -1.56 -7.14
CA ARG A 28 5.78 -0.53 -7.12
C ARG A 28 4.89 -0.77 -5.92
N LEU A 29 4.54 0.30 -5.21
CA LEU A 29 3.75 0.25 -3.98
C LEU A 29 2.45 1.02 -4.11
N GLY A 30 1.42 0.55 -3.42
CA GLY A 30 0.16 1.26 -3.29
C GLY A 30 -0.60 0.77 -2.06
N ILE A 31 -1.78 1.33 -1.82
CA ILE A 31 -2.66 0.94 -0.71
C ILE A 31 -3.70 -0.02 -1.27
N ASP A 32 -3.91 -1.16 -0.60
CA ASP A 32 -4.90 -2.11 -1.09
C ASP A 32 -6.34 -1.64 -0.81
N PRO A 33 -7.35 -2.24 -1.46
CA PRO A 33 -8.73 -1.78 -1.32
C PRO A 33 -9.29 -1.80 0.09
N LEU A 34 -8.83 -2.72 0.93
CA LEU A 34 -9.29 -2.77 2.32
C LEU A 34 -8.72 -1.60 3.12
N GLY A 35 -7.45 -1.28 2.89
CA GLY A 35 -6.84 -0.09 3.46
C GLY A 35 -7.59 1.17 3.04
N ILE A 36 -7.89 1.29 1.74
CA ILE A 36 -8.64 2.44 1.22
C ILE A 36 -10.03 2.53 1.85
N SER A 37 -10.76 1.42 1.96
CA SER A 37 -12.09 1.42 2.55
C SER A 37 -12.09 1.88 4.00
N SER A 38 -11.06 1.47 4.76
CA SER A 38 -10.96 1.86 6.17
C SER A 38 -10.54 3.32 6.35
N LEU A 39 -9.81 3.90 5.40
CA LEU A 39 -9.38 5.29 5.44
C LEU A 39 -10.49 6.25 5.00
N GLY A 40 -11.26 5.86 4.01
CA GLY A 40 -12.21 6.73 3.35
C GLY A 40 -11.54 7.61 2.31
N GLU A 41 -12.20 8.67 1.90
CA GLU A 41 -11.71 9.56 0.83
C GLU A 41 -10.44 10.28 1.27
N LEU A 42 -9.37 10.13 0.48
CA LEU A 42 -8.10 10.81 0.74
C LEU A 42 -8.19 12.29 0.34
N ALA A 43 -7.77 13.17 1.25
CA ALA A 43 -7.75 14.61 1.04
C ALA A 43 -6.32 15.13 0.87
N TYR A 44 -5.35 14.47 1.48
CA TYR A 44 -3.95 14.90 1.43
C TYR A 44 -3.03 13.68 1.43
N LEU A 45 -1.96 13.76 0.66
CA LEU A 45 -0.99 12.69 0.53
C LEU A 45 0.39 13.30 0.29
N SER A 46 1.37 12.90 1.10
CA SER A 46 2.76 13.27 0.85
C SER A 46 3.65 12.03 1.00
N LEU A 47 4.75 12.03 0.28
CA LEU A 47 5.75 10.97 0.31
C LEU A 47 7.11 11.59 0.56
N ASN A 48 8.01 10.83 1.18
CA ASN A 48 9.39 11.26 1.34
C ASN A 48 9.99 11.57 -0.03
N PRO A 49 11.02 12.42 -0.11
CA PRO A 49 11.59 12.83 -1.39
C PRO A 49 12.18 11.70 -2.21
N LEU A 50 12.31 11.93 -3.51
CA LEU A 50 13.09 11.05 -4.38
C LEU A 50 14.50 10.88 -3.80
N GLU A 51 15.05 9.69 -3.96
CA GLU A 51 16.38 9.27 -3.48
C GLU A 51 16.45 9.09 -1.96
N SER A 52 15.37 9.34 -1.22
CA SER A 52 15.39 9.12 0.23
C SER A 52 15.39 7.63 0.55
N GLN A 53 16.09 7.29 1.65
CA GLN A 53 16.10 5.92 2.18
C GLN A 53 14.88 5.72 3.06
N ILE A 54 14.22 4.59 2.87
CA ILE A 54 13.11 4.17 3.73
C ILE A 54 13.46 2.83 4.35
N ARG A 55 12.90 2.58 5.53
CA ARG A 55 13.09 1.34 6.27
C ARG A 55 11.77 0.65 6.50
N LYS A 56 11.74 -0.66 6.30
CA LYS A 56 10.57 -1.49 6.61
C LYS A 56 10.05 -1.16 8.01
N GLY A 57 8.75 -0.89 8.11
CA GLY A 57 8.11 -0.58 9.38
C GLY A 57 8.15 0.88 9.80
N GLN A 58 8.83 1.73 9.03
CA GLN A 58 8.92 3.16 9.31
C GLN A 58 8.11 3.97 8.30
N ALA A 59 7.81 5.21 8.65
CA ALA A 59 7.02 6.08 7.78
C ALA A 59 7.77 6.44 6.49
N MET A 60 7.07 6.32 5.36
CA MET A 60 7.57 6.78 4.06
C MET A 60 6.75 7.95 3.52
N GLY A 61 5.76 8.39 4.29
CA GLY A 61 4.90 9.50 3.93
C GLY A 61 3.81 9.67 4.96
N VAL A 62 2.90 10.61 4.70
CA VAL A 62 1.74 10.86 5.55
C VAL A 62 0.51 11.07 4.70
N LEU A 63 -0.67 10.80 5.28
CA LEU A 63 -1.93 11.05 4.60
C LEU A 63 -2.98 11.61 5.55
N GLU A 64 -3.94 12.31 4.97
CA GLU A 64 -5.17 12.71 5.65
C GLU A 64 -6.34 12.19 4.84
N ALA A 65 -7.24 11.51 5.49
CA ALA A 65 -8.43 10.94 4.86
C ALA A 65 -9.66 11.21 5.73
N ALA A 66 -10.84 10.93 5.19
CA ALA A 66 -12.09 11.24 5.85
C ALA A 66 -12.22 10.57 7.23
N LYS A 67 -11.72 9.35 7.37
CA LYS A 67 -11.86 8.60 8.62
C LYS A 67 -10.65 8.66 9.53
N MET A 68 -9.48 9.03 9.02
CA MET A 68 -8.28 9.13 9.86
C MET A 68 -7.15 9.90 9.17
N THR A 69 -6.22 10.35 10.00
CA THR A 69 -4.95 10.92 9.58
C THR A 69 -3.86 9.99 10.09
N GLY A 70 -2.86 9.73 9.29
CA GLY A 70 -1.82 8.79 9.70
C GLY A 70 -0.59 8.79 8.82
N GLU A 71 0.27 7.83 9.12
CA GLU A 71 1.52 7.62 8.39
C GLU A 71 1.38 6.49 7.39
N LEU A 72 2.04 6.64 6.25
CA LEU A 72 2.23 5.54 5.30
C LEU A 72 3.46 4.77 5.74
N ILE A 73 3.29 3.50 6.06
CA ILE A 73 4.38 2.67 6.57
C ILE A 73 5.00 1.87 5.43
N ALA A 74 6.33 1.93 5.34
CA ALA A 74 7.06 1.22 4.31
C ALA A 74 7.00 -0.29 4.53
N PRO A 75 6.61 -1.08 3.52
CA PRO A 75 6.58 -2.54 3.64
C PRO A 75 7.95 -3.19 3.45
N LEU A 76 8.89 -2.44 2.92
CA LEU A 76 10.22 -2.91 2.52
C LEU A 76 11.22 -1.77 2.70
N SER A 77 12.50 -2.13 2.81
CA SER A 77 13.58 -1.15 2.90
C SER A 77 14.19 -0.89 1.53
N GLY A 78 14.54 0.36 1.26
CA GLY A 78 15.14 0.75 -0.02
C GLY A 78 15.12 2.24 -0.23
N SER A 79 15.28 2.64 -1.48
CA SER A 79 15.26 4.06 -1.89
C SER A 79 14.01 4.34 -2.72
N ILE A 80 13.40 5.50 -2.52
CA ILE A 80 12.30 5.93 -3.38
C ILE A 80 12.89 6.43 -4.69
N ILE A 81 12.61 5.74 -5.79
CA ILE A 81 13.15 6.11 -7.11
C ILE A 81 12.13 6.76 -8.02
N GLU A 82 10.83 6.64 -7.70
CA GLU A 82 9.77 7.25 -8.48
C GLU A 82 8.58 7.53 -7.56
N ARG A 83 7.92 8.67 -7.73
CA ARG A 83 6.70 9.03 -6.99
C ARG A 83 5.58 9.34 -7.96
N ASN A 84 4.37 8.96 -7.61
CA ASN A 84 3.20 9.23 -8.46
C ASN A 84 2.73 10.68 -8.25
N ARG A 85 3.23 11.58 -9.10
CA ARG A 85 2.92 13.00 -9.00
C ARG A 85 1.42 13.29 -9.13
N GLU A 86 0.73 12.55 -10.00
CA GLU A 86 -0.71 12.74 -10.19
C GLU A 86 -1.50 12.42 -8.91
N ALA A 87 -1.13 11.35 -8.22
CA ALA A 87 -1.78 11.00 -6.96
C ALA A 87 -1.45 12.00 -5.84
N LEU A 88 -0.22 12.53 -5.83
CA LEU A 88 0.16 13.55 -4.86
C LEU A 88 -0.61 14.86 -5.08
N GLU A 89 -0.91 15.20 -6.32
CA GLU A 89 -1.69 16.40 -6.66
C GLU A 89 -3.19 16.17 -6.47
N ASP A 90 -3.67 14.96 -6.73
CA ASP A 90 -5.07 14.58 -6.60
C ASP A 90 -5.17 13.24 -5.86
N PRO A 91 -5.12 13.26 -4.52
CA PRO A 91 -5.14 12.03 -3.73
C PRO A 91 -6.35 11.14 -3.94
N TYR A 92 -7.47 11.69 -4.40
CA TYR A 92 -8.66 10.89 -4.66
C TYR A 92 -8.46 9.81 -5.72
N GLN A 93 -7.44 9.94 -6.56
CA GLN A 93 -7.09 8.90 -7.52
C GLN A 93 -6.73 7.58 -6.83
N VAL A 94 -6.18 7.65 -5.62
CA VAL A 94 -5.89 6.45 -4.82
C VAL A 94 -7.18 5.72 -4.46
N ASN A 95 -8.23 6.46 -4.14
CA ASN A 95 -9.55 5.88 -3.87
C ASN A 95 -10.18 5.28 -5.13
N GLN A 96 -10.06 5.96 -6.25
CA GLN A 96 -10.72 5.56 -7.50
C GLN A 96 -10.12 4.33 -8.15
N ASP A 97 -8.79 4.20 -8.09
CA ASP A 97 -8.08 3.13 -8.79
C ASP A 97 -6.82 2.72 -8.04
N PRO A 98 -6.98 2.02 -6.89
CA PRO A 98 -5.85 1.69 -6.00
C PRO A 98 -4.71 0.92 -6.67
N TYR A 99 -5.02 0.03 -7.60
CA TYR A 99 -4.01 -0.78 -8.27
C TYR A 99 -3.46 -0.17 -9.56
N GLY A 100 -4.14 0.82 -10.10
CA GLY A 100 -3.74 1.48 -11.34
C GLY A 100 -3.22 2.88 -11.07
N LYS A 101 -3.99 3.89 -11.46
CA LYS A 101 -3.58 5.30 -11.36
C LYS A 101 -3.27 5.75 -9.94
N GLY A 102 -3.77 5.05 -8.94
CA GLY A 102 -3.56 5.37 -7.52
C GLY A 102 -2.31 4.76 -6.88
N TRP A 103 -1.38 4.23 -7.67
CA TRP A 103 -0.11 3.76 -7.11
C TRP A 103 0.61 4.91 -6.40
N LEU A 104 1.46 4.60 -5.45
CA LEU A 104 2.13 5.63 -4.63
C LEU A 104 3.54 5.93 -5.10
N CYS A 105 4.40 4.93 -5.10
CA CYS A 105 5.80 5.11 -5.43
C CYS A 105 6.42 3.80 -5.93
N VAL A 106 7.62 3.92 -6.50
CA VAL A 106 8.46 2.77 -6.82
C VAL A 106 9.70 2.90 -5.97
N ILE A 107 10.09 1.80 -5.34
CA ILE A 107 11.30 1.74 -4.55
C ILE A 107 12.30 0.80 -5.19
N GLU A 108 13.58 1.07 -4.96
CA GLU A 108 14.64 0.12 -5.24
C GLU A 108 14.90 -0.61 -3.93
N CYS A 109 14.47 -1.87 -3.86
CA CYS A 109 14.50 -2.66 -2.63
C CYS A 109 15.89 -3.19 -2.38
N GLU A 110 16.37 -3.08 -1.15
CA GLU A 110 17.72 -3.54 -0.77
C GLU A 110 17.81 -5.06 -0.69
N ASP A 111 16.82 -5.71 -0.11
CA ASP A 111 16.83 -7.14 0.14
C ASP A 111 15.43 -7.74 0.00
N TRP A 112 14.97 -7.81 -1.22
CA TRP A 112 13.63 -8.32 -1.53
C TRP A 112 13.45 -9.75 -1.01
N LYS A 113 14.44 -10.60 -1.21
CA LYS A 113 14.32 -12.02 -0.85
C LYS A 113 13.99 -12.22 0.62
N THR A 114 14.68 -11.53 1.50
CA THR A 114 14.47 -11.67 2.94
C THR A 114 13.23 -10.90 3.40
N GLU A 115 13.09 -9.65 2.97
CA GLU A 115 12.00 -8.82 3.45
C GLU A 115 10.63 -9.20 2.90
N SER A 116 10.58 -9.82 1.73
CA SER A 116 9.31 -10.28 1.16
C SER A 116 8.73 -11.51 1.85
N GLU A 117 9.50 -12.20 2.67
CA GLU A 117 9.02 -13.41 3.37
C GLU A 117 7.80 -13.17 4.25
N HIS A 118 7.64 -11.97 4.77
CA HIS A 118 6.48 -11.62 5.62
C HIS A 118 5.26 -11.17 4.82
N LEU A 119 5.38 -11.00 3.51
CA LEU A 119 4.28 -10.56 2.67
C LEU A 119 3.38 -11.74 2.27
N ILE A 120 2.11 -11.43 2.04
CA ILE A 120 1.11 -12.43 1.64
C ILE A 120 1.01 -12.41 0.11
N THR A 121 1.10 -13.56 -0.53
CA THR A 121 1.01 -13.66 -1.98
C THR A 121 0.49 -15.03 -2.42
N GLY A 122 0.10 -15.15 -3.69
CA GLY A 122 -0.30 -16.42 -4.27
C GLY A 122 -1.56 -16.99 -3.64
N GLU A 123 -1.57 -18.29 -3.39
CA GLU A 123 -2.76 -18.98 -2.87
C GLU A 123 -3.16 -18.53 -1.47
N ALA A 124 -2.24 -17.96 -0.70
CA ALA A 124 -2.55 -17.47 0.65
C ALA A 124 -3.42 -16.20 0.63
N VAL A 125 -3.47 -15.48 -0.48
CA VAL A 125 -4.17 -14.19 -0.57
C VAL A 125 -5.66 -14.33 -0.30
N GLU A 126 -6.31 -15.35 -0.85
CA GLU A 126 -7.76 -15.52 -0.71
C GLU A 126 -8.18 -15.66 0.75
N ALA A 127 -7.60 -16.61 1.46
CA ALA A 127 -7.94 -16.84 2.87
C ALA A 127 -7.57 -15.65 3.75
N TRP A 128 -6.42 -15.04 3.49
CA TRP A 128 -5.99 -13.86 4.22
C TRP A 128 -6.94 -12.68 4.03
N SER A 129 -7.30 -12.39 2.77
CA SER A 129 -8.16 -11.25 2.49
C SER A 129 -9.57 -11.41 3.07
N GLU A 130 -10.11 -12.62 3.04
CA GLU A 130 -11.41 -12.91 3.64
C GLU A 130 -11.40 -12.69 5.15
N LYS A 131 -10.36 -13.17 5.84
CA LYS A 131 -10.20 -12.97 7.27
C LYS A 131 -10.04 -11.50 7.63
N GLU A 132 -9.27 -10.75 6.83
CA GLU A 132 -9.07 -9.33 7.08
C GLU A 132 -10.36 -8.54 6.86
N MET A 133 -11.12 -8.86 5.82
CA MET A 133 -12.41 -8.20 5.59
C MET A 133 -13.37 -8.45 6.75
N GLU A 134 -13.43 -9.68 7.25
CA GLU A 134 -14.27 -10.00 8.40
C GLU A 134 -13.82 -9.26 9.66
N ARG A 135 -12.50 -9.22 9.89
CA ARG A 135 -11.94 -8.48 11.03
C ARG A 135 -12.29 -7.00 10.98
N TYR A 136 -12.16 -6.39 9.80
CA TYR A 136 -12.47 -4.98 9.61
C TYR A 136 -13.97 -4.68 9.81
N ARG A 137 -14.84 -5.58 9.32
CA ARG A 137 -16.29 -5.45 9.55
C ARG A 137 -16.63 -5.56 11.04
N SER A 138 -16.03 -6.52 11.73
CA SER A 138 -16.32 -6.75 13.16
C SER A 138 -15.86 -5.59 14.02
N GLN A 139 -14.85 -4.83 13.58
CA GLN A 139 -14.37 -3.64 14.26
C GLN A 139 -15.16 -2.37 13.87
N GLY A 140 -16.03 -2.48 12.88
CA GLY A 140 -16.78 -1.33 12.38
C GLY A 140 -15.97 -0.39 11.49
N TRP A 141 -14.83 -0.85 10.98
CA TRP A 141 -13.95 -0.02 10.14
C TRP A 141 -14.39 0.01 8.68
N ILE A 142 -15.18 -0.96 8.25
CA ILE A 142 -15.83 -1.00 6.94
C ILE A 142 -17.25 -1.53 7.11
N ASP A 143 -18.08 -1.36 6.08
CA ASP A 143 -19.47 -1.83 6.07
C ASP A 143 -19.60 -3.34 5.87
#